data_4253ec84fdfc1acb312534d7bbff057e
#
_entry.id   4253ec84fdfc1acb312534d7bbff057e
#
_cell.length_a   1.000
_cell.length_b   1.000
_cell.length_c   1.000
_cell.angle_alpha   90.00
_cell.angle_beta   90.00
_cell.angle_gamma   90.00
#
_symmetry.space_group_name_H-M   'P 1'
#
loop_
_entity.id
_entity.type
_entity.pdbx_description
1 polymer ?
#
loop_
_entity_poly.entity_id
_entity_poly.type
_entity_poly.pdbx_seq_one_letter_code
_entity_poly.pdbx_strand_id
1 'polypeptide(L)'
;MPPWIRTLAVVAVLAVAAYAITPRSETISEKASRDGIVNVAKNDPDMAAAMRRARATLPEFLALADAPRAGMSGFSVKVAVREGDRTEYFWIFPFARQEGKFSGTLNNQPRIVHNVQLGQSIGFAEGAIVDWLYRDGDTMKGSFTTCAILKHEPRREADAMMKQYGLDCDL
;
A
#
# COMPACT_ATOMS: atom_id res chain seq x y z
N MET A 1 17.76 48.77 -68.79
CA MET A 1 16.98 47.53 -68.73
C MET A 1 17.12 46.94 -67.38
N PRO A 2 16.13 46.90 -66.52
CA PRO A 2 16.26 46.34 -65.16
C PRO A 2 15.87 44.87 -65.10
N PRO A 3 16.60 44.03 -64.39
CA PRO A 3 16.18 42.66 -64.11
C PRO A 3 15.24 42.59 -62.95
N TRP A 4 14.23 41.79 -63.06
CA TRP A 4 13.19 41.51 -62.11
C TRP A 4 13.71 40.71 -60.95
N ILE A 5 13.71 41.24 -59.70
CA ILE A 5 13.96 40.51 -58.51
C ILE A 5 12.63 39.87 -58.07
N ARG A 6 12.53 38.57 -58.24
CA ARG A 6 11.43 37.77 -57.67
C ARG A 6 11.72 37.47 -56.24
N THR A 7 11.02 38.14 -55.33
CA THR A 7 11.04 37.83 -53.89
C THR A 7 10.19 36.60 -53.68
N LEU A 8 10.84 35.48 -53.37
CA LEU A 8 10.16 34.27 -52.86
C LEU A 8 9.88 34.47 -51.38
N ALA A 9 8.62 34.65 -51.01
CA ALA A 9 8.17 34.60 -49.64
C ALA A 9 8.12 33.16 -49.17
N VAL A 10 9.06 32.79 -48.32
CA VAL A 10 9.04 31.49 -47.63
C VAL A 10 8.03 31.62 -46.49
N VAL A 11 6.86 31.01 -46.66
CA VAL A 11 5.88 30.86 -45.59
C VAL A 11 6.34 29.67 -44.72
N ALA A 12 6.98 29.96 -43.61
CA ALA A 12 7.29 28.96 -42.59
C ALA A 12 5.99 28.61 -41.84
N VAL A 13 5.40 27.47 -42.16
CA VAL A 13 4.30 26.88 -41.36
C VAL A 13 4.88 26.26 -40.10
N LEU A 14 4.79 26.98 -39.01
CA LEU A 14 5.07 26.43 -37.69
C LEU A 14 3.93 25.49 -37.28
N ALA A 15 4.11 24.20 -37.52
CA ALA A 15 3.26 23.16 -36.94
C ALA A 15 3.53 23.10 -35.44
N VAL A 16 2.70 23.76 -34.66
CA VAL A 16 2.65 23.57 -33.19
C VAL A 16 2.03 22.20 -32.94
N ALA A 17 2.88 21.20 -32.75
CA ALA A 17 2.44 19.91 -32.24
C ALA A 17 1.92 20.11 -30.81
N ALA A 18 0.59 20.22 -30.67
CA ALA A 18 -0.06 20.14 -29.39
C ALA A 18 0.14 18.72 -28.87
N TYR A 19 1.18 18.51 -28.05
CA TYR A 19 1.29 17.32 -27.22
C TYR A 19 0.12 17.35 -26.26
N ALA A 20 -0.91 16.56 -26.55
CA ALA A 20 -1.95 16.26 -25.57
C ALA A 20 -1.28 15.56 -24.41
N ILE A 21 -1.03 16.29 -23.33
CA ILE A 21 -0.63 15.74 -22.06
C ILE A 21 -1.86 15.01 -21.53
N THR A 22 -1.99 13.73 -21.89
CA THR A 22 -2.96 12.85 -21.23
C THR A 22 -2.51 12.76 -19.77
N PRO A 23 -3.38 13.09 -18.80
CA PRO A 23 -3.03 12.94 -17.42
C PRO A 23 -2.70 11.45 -17.20
N ARG A 24 -1.43 11.19 -16.87
CA ARG A 24 -0.99 9.85 -16.54
C ARG A 24 -1.72 9.47 -15.25
N SER A 25 -2.52 8.40 -15.28
CA SER A 25 -3.12 7.87 -14.07
C SER A 25 -1.99 7.51 -13.11
N GLU A 26 -1.97 8.15 -11.95
CA GLU A 26 -0.99 7.83 -10.92
C GLU A 26 -1.16 6.40 -10.48
N THR A 27 -0.05 5.68 -10.36
CA THR A 27 -0.05 4.32 -9.84
C THR A 27 -0.36 4.35 -8.34
N ILE A 28 -0.85 3.22 -7.80
CA ILE A 28 -1.10 3.04 -6.35
C ILE A 28 0.17 3.35 -5.56
N SER A 29 1.35 2.98 -6.08
CA SER A 29 2.64 3.27 -5.47
C SER A 29 2.94 4.78 -5.43
N GLU A 30 2.61 5.52 -6.50
CA GLU A 30 2.79 6.98 -6.56
C GLU A 30 1.79 7.69 -5.64
N LYS A 31 0.52 7.27 -5.62
CA LYS A 31 -0.50 7.75 -4.66
C LYS A 31 -0.07 7.42 -3.23
N ALA A 32 0.34 6.18 -2.95
CA ALA A 32 0.82 5.77 -1.64
C ALA A 32 2.07 6.55 -1.21
N SER A 33 2.92 6.95 -2.17
CA SER A 33 4.10 7.77 -1.90
C SER A 33 3.76 9.25 -1.66
N ARG A 34 2.72 9.79 -2.33
CA ARG A 34 2.32 11.19 -2.23
C ARG A 34 1.33 11.45 -1.09
N ASP A 35 0.29 10.64 -0.97
CA ASP A 35 -0.84 10.90 -0.05
C ASP A 35 -0.74 10.07 1.23
N GLY A 36 0.28 9.19 1.32
CA GLY A 36 0.36 8.16 2.35
C GLY A 36 -0.93 7.32 2.35
N ILE A 37 -0.86 6.02 2.41
CA ILE A 37 -2.01 5.08 2.50
C ILE A 37 -2.96 5.37 3.70
N VAL A 38 -2.97 6.58 4.17
CA VAL A 38 -3.44 7.02 5.46
C VAL A 38 -4.88 7.49 5.45
N ASN A 39 -5.40 7.86 4.30
CA ASN A 39 -6.76 8.38 4.21
C ASN A 39 -7.69 7.56 3.30
N VAL A 40 -7.61 6.25 3.33
CA VAL A 40 -8.86 5.50 3.12
C VAL A 40 -9.71 5.86 4.33
N ALA A 41 -10.77 6.60 4.09
CA ALA A 41 -11.51 7.33 5.10
C ALA A 41 -11.74 6.46 6.34
N LYS A 42 -11.60 7.03 7.54
CA LYS A 42 -11.93 6.38 8.84
C LYS A 42 -13.32 5.73 8.84
N ASN A 43 -14.13 6.00 7.83
CA ASN A 43 -15.51 5.57 7.65
C ASN A 43 -15.73 4.69 6.42
N ASP A 44 -14.67 4.20 5.74
CA ASP A 44 -14.83 3.29 4.60
C ASP A 44 -15.34 1.92 5.09
N PRO A 45 -16.52 1.46 4.61
CA PRO A 45 -17.11 0.20 5.04
C PRO A 45 -16.28 -1.02 4.64
N ASP A 46 -15.60 -0.99 3.49
CA ASP A 46 -14.73 -2.07 3.03
C ASP A 46 -13.49 -2.18 3.91
N MET A 47 -12.88 -1.05 4.28
CA MET A 47 -11.76 -1.01 5.22
C MET A 47 -12.16 -1.52 6.60
N ALA A 48 -13.33 -1.09 7.11
CA ALA A 48 -13.85 -1.57 8.38
C ALA A 48 -14.14 -3.08 8.35
N ALA A 49 -14.69 -3.61 7.26
CA ALA A 49 -14.93 -5.04 7.06
C ALA A 49 -13.60 -5.82 7.00
N ALA A 50 -12.60 -5.31 6.27
CA ALA A 50 -11.27 -5.89 6.17
C ALA A 50 -10.60 -6.02 7.56
N MET A 51 -10.61 -4.96 8.35
CA MET A 51 -10.06 -4.99 9.72
C MET A 51 -10.81 -5.94 10.64
N ARG A 52 -12.16 -6.05 10.51
CA ARG A 52 -12.94 -7.04 11.27
C ARG A 52 -12.56 -8.47 10.88
N ARG A 53 -12.43 -8.76 9.57
CA ARG A 53 -12.00 -10.07 9.06
C ARG A 53 -10.60 -10.43 9.57
N ALA A 54 -9.67 -9.51 9.49
CA ALA A 54 -8.31 -9.70 9.99
C ALA A 54 -8.29 -10.06 11.49
N ARG A 55 -9.07 -9.35 12.31
CA ARG A 55 -9.15 -9.63 13.75
C ARG A 55 -9.83 -10.96 14.05
N ALA A 56 -10.87 -11.31 13.32
CA ALA A 56 -11.59 -12.58 13.49
C ALA A 56 -10.69 -13.80 13.19
N THR A 57 -9.75 -13.67 12.26
CA THR A 57 -8.83 -14.74 11.82
C THR A 57 -7.41 -14.59 12.42
N LEU A 58 -7.18 -13.58 13.26
CA LEU A 58 -5.90 -13.35 13.92
C LEU A 58 -5.41 -14.53 14.76
N PRO A 59 -6.25 -15.23 15.56
CA PRO A 59 -5.81 -16.38 16.35
C PRO A 59 -5.24 -17.51 15.48
N GLU A 60 -5.84 -17.78 14.33
CA GLU A 60 -5.37 -18.80 13.37
C GLU A 60 -4.03 -18.39 12.75
N PHE A 61 -3.91 -17.12 12.35
CA PHE A 61 -2.65 -16.57 11.84
C PHE A 61 -1.53 -16.68 12.89
N LEU A 62 -1.79 -16.31 14.15
CA LEU A 62 -0.79 -16.38 15.20
C LEU A 62 -0.35 -17.82 15.49
N ALA A 63 -1.26 -18.80 15.45
CA ALA A 63 -0.93 -20.20 15.58
C ALA A 63 0.00 -20.68 14.42
N LEU A 64 -0.25 -20.23 13.19
CA LEU A 64 0.63 -20.51 12.06
C LEU A 64 1.99 -19.80 12.19
N ALA A 65 2.02 -18.58 12.70
CA ALA A 65 3.26 -17.84 12.91
C ALA A 65 4.15 -18.48 13.99
N ASP A 66 3.53 -19.07 15.04
CA ASP A 66 4.25 -19.80 16.11
C ASP A 66 4.81 -21.16 15.63
N ALA A 67 4.14 -21.81 14.65
CA ALA A 67 4.53 -23.10 14.09
C ALA A 67 4.35 -23.13 12.56
N PRO A 68 5.23 -22.44 11.81
CA PRO A 68 5.10 -22.33 10.36
C PRO A 68 5.25 -23.70 9.68
N ARG A 69 4.43 -23.98 8.69
CA ARG A 69 4.60 -25.15 7.81
C ARG A 69 5.62 -24.84 6.72
N ALA A 70 6.15 -25.89 6.09
CA ALA A 70 7.06 -25.76 4.95
C ALA A 70 6.41 -24.90 3.84
N GLY A 71 7.17 -23.95 3.29
CA GLY A 71 6.70 -22.99 2.28
C GLY A 71 6.10 -21.71 2.85
N MET A 72 5.80 -21.64 4.17
CA MET A 72 5.30 -20.42 4.81
C MET A 72 6.43 -19.53 5.29
N SER A 73 6.28 -18.20 5.05
CA SER A 73 7.29 -17.20 5.43
C SER A 73 6.69 -15.80 5.52
N GLY A 74 7.49 -14.82 5.96
CA GLY A 74 7.16 -13.40 5.90
C GLY A 74 5.97 -13.02 6.78
N PHE A 75 5.75 -13.72 7.90
CA PHE A 75 4.68 -13.42 8.84
C PHE A 75 4.81 -12.01 9.38
N SER A 76 3.82 -11.17 9.11
CA SER A 76 3.82 -9.75 9.46
C SER A 76 2.46 -9.34 10.02
N VAL A 77 2.44 -8.37 10.91
CA VAL A 77 1.21 -7.78 11.43
C VAL A 77 1.14 -6.29 11.10
N LYS A 78 -0.05 -5.77 10.84
CA LYS A 78 -0.29 -4.34 10.68
C LYS A 78 -0.83 -3.76 11.96
N VAL A 79 -0.15 -2.74 12.48
CA VAL A 79 -0.41 -2.19 13.80
C VAL A 79 -0.80 -0.72 13.70
N ALA A 80 -1.83 -0.32 14.45
CA ALA A 80 -2.22 1.07 14.62
C ALA A 80 -1.31 1.73 15.70
N VAL A 81 -0.54 2.73 15.30
CA VAL A 81 0.25 3.57 16.20
C VAL A 81 -0.44 4.91 16.36
N ARG A 82 -0.56 5.40 17.59
CA ARG A 82 -1.25 6.65 17.92
C ARG A 82 -0.29 7.68 18.50
N GLU A 83 -0.54 8.92 18.13
CA GLU A 83 0.07 10.11 18.73
C GLU A 83 -0.99 11.20 18.89
N GLY A 84 -1.49 11.38 20.10
CA GLY A 84 -2.65 12.23 20.36
C GLY A 84 -3.90 11.72 19.65
N ASP A 85 -4.49 12.55 18.80
CA ASP A 85 -5.65 12.26 17.95
C ASP A 85 -5.30 11.64 16.60
N ARG A 86 -4.00 11.59 16.26
CA ARG A 86 -3.50 11.02 15.01
C ARG A 86 -3.28 9.51 15.15
N THR A 87 -3.53 8.78 14.07
CA THR A 87 -3.29 7.33 13.96
C THR A 87 -2.67 7.04 12.62
N GLU A 88 -1.63 6.25 12.62
CA GLU A 88 -1.00 5.72 11.41
C GLU A 88 -0.81 4.21 11.52
N TYR A 89 -0.81 3.50 10.39
CA TYR A 89 -0.77 2.04 10.34
C TYR A 89 0.54 1.56 9.76
N PHE A 90 1.20 0.64 10.47
CA PHE A 90 2.52 0.16 10.09
C PHE A 90 2.55 -1.35 9.97
N TRP A 91 3.21 -1.86 8.93
CA TRP A 91 3.61 -3.25 8.89
C TRP A 91 4.80 -3.48 9.82
N ILE A 92 4.69 -4.48 10.66
CA ILE A 92 5.71 -4.87 11.63
C ILE A 92 6.28 -6.22 11.21
N PHE A 93 7.59 -6.25 10.94
CA PHE A 93 8.34 -7.45 10.55
C PHE A 93 9.83 -7.29 10.84
N PRO A 94 10.51 -8.26 11.46
CA PRO A 94 9.91 -9.40 12.15
C PRO A 94 9.12 -8.94 13.38
N PHE A 95 8.21 -9.81 13.86
CA PHE A 95 7.56 -9.60 15.16
C PHE A 95 7.73 -10.82 16.06
N ALA A 96 7.60 -10.63 17.35
CA ALA A 96 7.64 -11.67 18.37
C ALA A 96 6.43 -11.51 19.30
N ARG A 97 6.00 -12.64 19.87
CA ARG A 97 4.98 -12.71 20.90
C ARG A 97 5.53 -13.45 22.11
N GLN A 98 5.50 -12.84 23.27
CA GLN A 98 5.91 -13.44 24.53
C GLN A 98 4.95 -13.02 25.63
N GLU A 99 4.37 -14.00 26.35
CA GLU A 99 3.45 -13.75 27.47
C GLU A 99 2.31 -12.77 27.14
N GLY A 100 1.73 -12.87 25.94
CA GLY A 100 0.65 -12.01 25.47
C GLY A 100 1.07 -10.59 25.07
N LYS A 101 2.36 -10.27 25.15
CA LYS A 101 2.94 -9.01 24.67
C LYS A 101 3.54 -9.20 23.28
N PHE A 102 3.39 -8.19 22.45
CA PHE A 102 3.95 -8.19 21.09
C PHE A 102 5.05 -7.13 20.99
N SER A 103 6.06 -7.44 20.19
CA SER A 103 7.09 -6.50 19.81
C SER A 103 7.56 -6.79 18.38
N GLY A 104 8.11 -5.80 17.70
CA GLY A 104 8.66 -6.00 16.37
C GLY A 104 9.13 -4.74 15.71
N THR A 105 9.72 -4.89 14.52
CA THR A 105 10.36 -3.81 13.78
C THR A 105 9.38 -3.14 12.83
N LEU A 106 9.33 -1.81 12.88
CA LEU A 106 8.49 -0.96 12.05
C LEU A 106 9.08 -0.84 10.63
N ASN A 107 8.32 -1.25 9.63
CA ASN A 107 8.79 -1.44 8.25
C ASN A 107 8.32 -0.38 7.26
N ASN A 108 7.62 0.66 7.73
CA ASN A 108 7.17 1.77 6.90
C ASN A 108 7.72 3.09 7.43
N GLN A 109 8.00 4.05 6.56
CA GLN A 109 8.36 5.40 6.95
C GLN A 109 7.15 6.11 7.56
N PRO A 110 7.21 6.61 8.82
CA PRO A 110 6.15 7.42 9.40
C PRO A 110 5.97 8.73 8.63
N ARG A 111 4.70 9.15 8.48
CA ARG A 111 4.31 10.37 7.76
C ARG A 111 3.38 11.27 8.56
N ILE A 112 2.62 10.68 9.49
CA ILE A 112 1.59 11.36 10.28
C ILE A 112 1.98 11.42 11.73
N VAL A 113 2.42 10.28 12.30
CA VAL A 113 2.92 10.22 13.68
C VAL A 113 4.43 10.43 13.68
N HIS A 114 4.95 11.07 14.73
CA HIS A 114 6.37 11.41 14.88
C HIS A 114 7.02 10.72 16.08
N ASN A 115 6.24 9.96 16.83
CA ASN A 115 6.68 9.24 18.03
C ASN A 115 7.32 7.87 17.73
N VAL A 116 7.45 7.49 16.46
CA VAL A 116 8.14 6.28 16.00
C VAL A 116 8.97 6.56 14.75
N GLN A 117 9.91 5.65 14.42
CA GLN A 117 10.81 5.77 13.27
C GLN A 117 10.88 4.45 12.49
N LEU A 118 11.17 4.53 11.19
CA LEU A 118 11.47 3.36 10.36
C LEU A 118 12.62 2.55 10.99
N GLY A 119 12.45 1.23 11.06
CA GLY A 119 13.42 0.31 11.65
C GLY A 119 13.40 0.26 13.18
N GLN A 120 12.58 1.09 13.84
CA GLN A 120 12.43 1.05 15.29
C GLN A 120 11.70 -0.23 15.73
N SER A 121 12.21 -0.88 16.78
CA SER A 121 11.47 -1.91 17.50
C SER A 121 10.46 -1.26 18.44
N ILE A 122 9.20 -1.66 18.33
CA ILE A 122 8.11 -1.17 19.18
C ILE A 122 7.39 -2.31 19.87
N GLY A 123 6.91 -2.06 21.10
CA GLY A 123 5.96 -2.92 21.78
C GLY A 123 4.53 -2.51 21.49
N PHE A 124 3.61 -3.48 21.35
CA PHE A 124 2.20 -3.21 21.10
C PHE A 124 1.29 -4.28 21.68
N ALA A 125 0.03 -3.92 21.93
CA ALA A 125 -0.98 -4.85 22.38
C ALA A 125 -1.65 -5.55 21.19
N GLU A 126 -2.21 -6.75 21.40
CA GLU A 126 -2.96 -7.48 20.38
C GLU A 126 -4.08 -6.65 19.74
N GLY A 127 -4.80 -5.89 20.56
CA GLY A 127 -5.88 -5.01 20.09
C GLY A 127 -5.45 -3.89 19.15
N ALA A 128 -4.15 -3.58 19.06
CA ALA A 128 -3.60 -2.65 18.10
C ALA A 128 -3.39 -3.28 16.70
N ILE A 129 -3.43 -4.62 16.59
CA ILE A 129 -3.32 -5.34 15.33
C ILE A 129 -4.61 -5.15 14.54
N VAL A 130 -4.48 -4.65 13.32
CA VAL A 130 -5.61 -4.36 12.42
C VAL A 130 -5.60 -5.21 11.16
N ASP A 131 -4.46 -5.83 10.85
CA ASP A 131 -4.30 -6.72 9.70
C ASP A 131 -3.09 -7.64 9.92
N TRP A 132 -2.96 -8.67 9.10
CA TRP A 132 -1.84 -9.59 9.09
C TRP A 132 -1.62 -10.13 7.68
N LEU A 133 -0.41 -10.60 7.41
CA LEU A 133 -0.07 -11.33 6.19
C LEU A 133 1.01 -12.38 6.44
N TYR A 134 1.06 -13.36 5.55
CA TYR A 134 2.19 -14.28 5.36
C TYR A 134 2.21 -14.78 3.92
N ARG A 135 3.32 -15.36 3.51
CA ARG A 135 3.42 -16.07 2.23
C ARG A 135 3.25 -17.56 2.43
N ASP A 136 2.49 -18.19 1.53
CA ASP A 136 2.40 -19.63 1.35
C ASP A 136 2.81 -19.95 -0.10
N GLY A 137 4.07 -20.31 -0.29
CA GLY A 137 4.71 -20.31 -1.61
C GLY A 137 4.71 -18.91 -2.23
N ASP A 138 4.15 -18.78 -3.44
CA ASP A 138 4.04 -17.52 -4.17
C ASP A 138 2.80 -16.69 -3.79
N THR A 139 1.89 -17.25 -2.98
CA THR A 139 0.64 -16.60 -2.61
C THR A 139 0.79 -15.83 -1.29
N MET A 140 0.33 -14.59 -1.27
CA MET A 140 0.22 -13.79 -0.06
C MET A 140 -1.18 -13.98 0.54
N LYS A 141 -1.24 -14.48 1.74
CA LYS A 141 -2.46 -14.70 2.53
C LYS A 141 -2.66 -13.54 3.51
N GLY A 142 -3.93 -13.22 3.80
CA GLY A 142 -4.27 -12.05 4.62
C GLY A 142 -4.25 -10.75 3.82
N SER A 143 -3.59 -9.71 4.34
CA SER A 143 -3.50 -8.38 3.70
C SER A 143 -4.86 -7.77 3.32
N PHE A 144 -5.87 -8.01 4.16
CA PHE A 144 -7.26 -7.64 3.91
C PHE A 144 -7.45 -6.14 3.68
N THR A 145 -6.69 -5.31 4.40
CA THR A 145 -6.73 -3.86 4.21
C THR A 145 -6.17 -3.41 2.87
N THR A 146 -5.19 -4.14 2.31
CA THR A 146 -4.70 -3.90 0.96
C THR A 146 -5.77 -4.29 -0.06
N CYS A 147 -6.42 -5.44 0.12
CA CYS A 147 -7.53 -5.87 -0.73
C CYS A 147 -8.70 -4.86 -0.72
N ALA A 148 -9.02 -4.28 0.45
CA ALA A 148 -10.03 -3.23 0.55
C ALA A 148 -9.65 -1.98 -0.27
N ILE A 149 -8.39 -1.56 -0.26
CA ILE A 149 -7.90 -0.45 -1.10
C ILE A 149 -8.05 -0.79 -2.58
N LEU A 150 -7.68 -2.02 -2.98
CA LEU A 150 -7.72 -2.46 -4.37
C LEU A 150 -9.14 -2.48 -4.96
N LYS A 151 -10.18 -2.63 -4.15
CA LYS A 151 -11.58 -2.51 -4.60
C LYS A 151 -11.92 -1.14 -5.18
N HIS A 152 -11.24 -0.10 -4.73
CA HIS A 152 -11.45 1.28 -5.18
C HIS A 152 -10.51 1.69 -6.33
N GLU A 153 -9.63 0.79 -6.76
CA GLU A 153 -8.72 1.05 -7.90
C GLU A 153 -9.32 0.52 -9.20
N PRO A 154 -8.93 1.09 -10.35
CA PRO A 154 -9.31 0.54 -11.65
C PRO A 154 -8.93 -0.94 -11.75
N ARG A 155 -9.84 -1.78 -12.28
CA ARG A 155 -9.67 -3.24 -12.31
C ARG A 155 -8.32 -3.70 -12.84
N ARG A 156 -7.84 -3.07 -13.91
CA ARG A 156 -6.54 -3.40 -14.52
C ARG A 156 -5.37 -3.19 -13.55
N GLU A 157 -5.41 -2.12 -12.76
CA GLU A 157 -4.37 -1.77 -11.78
C GLU A 157 -4.44 -2.71 -10.57
N ALA A 158 -5.65 -3.00 -10.09
CA ALA A 158 -5.87 -3.98 -9.03
C ALA A 158 -5.36 -5.38 -9.43
N ASP A 159 -5.70 -5.86 -10.63
CA ASP A 159 -5.23 -7.15 -11.16
C ASP A 159 -3.70 -7.20 -11.30
N ALA A 160 -3.09 -6.11 -11.78
CA ALA A 160 -1.63 -6.01 -11.88
C ALA A 160 -0.95 -6.11 -10.51
N MET A 161 -1.47 -5.42 -9.50
CA MET A 161 -0.98 -5.47 -8.13
C MET A 161 -1.15 -6.85 -7.51
N MET A 162 -2.34 -7.47 -7.66
CA MET A 162 -2.59 -8.82 -7.16
C MET A 162 -1.59 -9.82 -7.75
N LYS A 163 -1.39 -9.75 -9.06
CA LYS A 163 -0.41 -10.61 -9.76
C LYS A 163 1.03 -10.34 -9.30
N GLN A 164 1.42 -9.08 -9.18
CA GLN A 164 2.79 -8.69 -8.82
C GLN A 164 3.18 -9.17 -7.42
N TYR A 165 2.25 -9.08 -6.47
CA TYR A 165 2.51 -9.41 -5.06
C TYR A 165 1.96 -10.77 -4.64
N GLY A 166 1.29 -11.49 -5.54
CA GLY A 166 0.64 -12.76 -5.23
C GLY A 166 -0.53 -12.62 -4.26
N LEU A 167 -1.21 -11.46 -4.26
CA LEU A 167 -2.32 -11.20 -3.35
C LEU A 167 -3.54 -12.07 -3.70
N ASP A 168 -4.14 -12.68 -2.68
CA ASP A 168 -5.35 -13.49 -2.77
C ASP A 168 -6.55 -12.65 -2.30
N CYS A 169 -7.03 -11.76 -3.19
CA CYS A 169 -8.14 -10.86 -2.90
C CYS A 169 -9.41 -11.25 -3.64
N ASP A 170 -10.54 -11.28 -2.92
CA ASP A 170 -11.89 -11.30 -3.51
C ASP A 170 -12.30 -9.84 -3.80
N LEU A 171 -12.19 -9.39 -5.07
CA LEU A 171 -12.51 -8.02 -5.52
C LEU A 171 -13.83 -7.93 -6.28
#